data_f24aa448d93c1ab8ad54ec88f5f2fa84
#
_entry.id   f24aa448d93c1ab8ad54ec88f5f2fa84
#
_cell.length_a   1.000
_cell.length_b   1.000
_cell.length_c   1.000
_cell.angle_alpha   90.00
_cell.angle_beta   90.00
_cell.angle_gamma   90.00
#
_symmetry.space_group_name_H-M   'P 1'
#
loop_
_entity.id
_entity.type
_entity.pdbx_description
1 polymer ?
#
loop_
_entity_poly.entity_id
_entity_poly.type
_entity_poly.pdbx_seq_one_letter_code
_entity_poly.pdbx_strand_id
1 'polypeptide(L)'
;MKELNPDFIRQLHEAIEQRSTEGAFALIKDLHPADIAELVSDLDTEEALFLLKLLDDETAADVLIELDEDQRHDLLEAMPSESIARKLEMMDASDAVDVIQELDEEDRDEIIKQIDDVEQAGDIVDLLQYGEDTAGGHMSTEMIVVNENLSMPDCIHAMREQAEDMDEIYNIYVVDDDNRLKGIFPLKKTITNPSASKIKHVMEPDPISVRTDTPIDDVALDFEKYDLVAMPVVDSIGRLVGRITVDDIMDEVREQSERDYQLASGLSGDIETDDSIFQQVKARLPWLFIGLVGGILNAIILDGGDSNLLQILPGMALFIPLIGGTGGNVGTQSSAIVVQGLANGSLEMSRAGRHLLKEVGVAILNALIISAIVFIYNCIFPADDDIAKAQITTVAVTASLFCVILFASVFGSFVPILLEKIKIDPAIATGPFVTVTNDIVGMIIYMAISTWLIGFLPTVM
;
A
#
# COMPACT_ATOMS: atom_id res chain seq x y z
N MET A 1 17.53 -22.48 -13.62
CA MET A 1 16.24 -22.55 -12.89
C MET A 1 15.52 -23.81 -13.35
N LYS A 2 15.15 -24.69 -12.42
CA LYS A 2 14.18 -25.75 -12.73
C LYS A 2 12.83 -25.05 -12.88
N GLU A 3 12.16 -25.21 -14.03
CA GLU A 3 10.79 -24.72 -14.18
C GLU A 3 9.88 -25.52 -13.21
N LEU A 4 9.12 -24.84 -12.36
CA LEU A 4 8.07 -25.41 -11.53
C LEU A 4 6.91 -25.86 -12.44
N ASN A 5 7.15 -26.94 -13.18
CA ASN A 5 6.14 -27.45 -14.11
C ASN A 5 5.15 -28.39 -13.38
N PRO A 6 3.94 -28.61 -13.93
CA PRO A 6 2.92 -29.44 -13.27
C PRO A 6 3.36 -30.87 -12.95
N ASP A 7 4.34 -31.42 -13.69
CA ASP A 7 4.87 -32.75 -13.41
C ASP A 7 5.81 -32.75 -12.19
N PHE A 8 6.55 -31.66 -11.98
CA PHE A 8 7.41 -31.46 -10.80
C PHE A 8 6.55 -31.30 -9.55
N ILE A 9 5.55 -30.43 -9.58
CA ILE A 9 4.61 -30.19 -8.46
C ILE A 9 3.92 -31.51 -8.07
N ARG A 10 3.44 -32.29 -9.04
CA ARG A 10 2.84 -33.60 -8.76
C ARG A 10 3.81 -34.57 -8.08
N GLN A 11 5.08 -34.63 -8.52
CA GLN A 11 6.09 -35.49 -7.91
C GLN A 11 6.40 -35.07 -6.48
N LEU A 12 6.42 -33.77 -6.21
CA LEU A 12 6.62 -33.23 -4.87
C LEU A 12 5.45 -33.61 -3.96
N HIS A 13 4.20 -33.39 -4.38
CA HIS A 13 3.01 -33.79 -3.63
C HIS A 13 3.00 -35.31 -3.35
N GLU A 14 3.31 -36.16 -4.33
CA GLU A 14 3.43 -37.61 -4.16
C GLU A 14 4.50 -37.98 -3.10
N ALA A 15 5.63 -37.25 -3.09
CA ALA A 15 6.70 -37.48 -2.11
C ALA A 15 6.30 -37.03 -0.70
N ILE A 16 5.55 -35.92 -0.57
CA ILE A 16 5.02 -35.39 0.69
C ILE A 16 3.95 -36.32 1.25
N GLU A 17 2.96 -36.74 0.46
CA GLU A 17 1.91 -37.69 0.88
C GLU A 17 2.49 -39.02 1.40
N GLN A 18 3.58 -39.49 0.72
CA GLN A 18 4.31 -40.69 1.15
C GLN A 18 5.27 -40.45 2.33
N ARG A 19 5.42 -39.19 2.78
CA ARG A 19 6.41 -38.79 3.79
C ARG A 19 7.82 -39.28 3.45
N SER A 20 8.17 -39.28 2.15
CA SER A 20 9.47 -39.67 1.64
C SER A 20 10.49 -38.53 1.80
N THR A 21 11.23 -38.51 2.90
CA THR A 21 12.26 -37.50 3.19
C THR A 21 13.31 -37.42 2.09
N GLU A 22 13.82 -38.57 1.62
CA GLU A 22 14.82 -38.59 0.54
C GLU A 22 14.25 -38.12 -0.81
N GLY A 23 12.98 -38.47 -1.10
CA GLY A 23 12.31 -38.10 -2.36
C GLY A 23 12.02 -36.60 -2.40
N ALA A 24 11.42 -36.04 -1.34
CA ALA A 24 11.12 -34.63 -1.26
C ALA A 24 12.38 -33.77 -1.23
N PHE A 25 13.37 -34.10 -0.40
CA PHE A 25 14.64 -33.37 -0.33
C PHE A 25 15.40 -33.36 -1.67
N ALA A 26 15.44 -34.47 -2.39
CA ALA A 26 16.11 -34.53 -3.70
C ALA A 26 15.47 -33.61 -4.75
N LEU A 27 14.19 -33.26 -4.59
CA LEU A 27 13.48 -32.33 -5.47
C LEU A 27 13.80 -30.86 -5.14
N ILE A 28 13.81 -30.49 -3.85
CA ILE A 28 13.89 -29.10 -3.39
C ILE A 28 15.31 -28.59 -3.14
N LYS A 29 16.27 -29.43 -2.79
CA LYS A 29 17.63 -29.07 -2.32
C LYS A 29 18.43 -28.12 -3.23
N ASP A 30 18.15 -28.09 -4.54
CA ASP A 30 18.85 -27.26 -5.53
C ASP A 30 17.95 -26.12 -6.05
N LEU A 31 16.82 -25.85 -5.42
CA LEU A 31 15.93 -24.72 -5.70
C LEU A 31 16.37 -23.47 -4.94
N HIS A 32 16.02 -22.31 -5.46
CA HIS A 32 16.16 -21.06 -4.76
C HIS A 32 15.14 -20.98 -3.59
N PRO A 33 15.44 -20.35 -2.44
CA PRO A 33 14.48 -20.18 -1.35
C PRO A 33 13.12 -19.62 -1.80
N ALA A 34 13.09 -18.60 -2.63
CA ALA A 34 11.87 -18.04 -3.20
C ALA A 34 11.04 -19.07 -4.01
N ASP A 35 11.70 -19.94 -4.81
CA ASP A 35 11.01 -21.02 -5.53
C ASP A 35 10.43 -22.07 -4.54
N ILE A 36 11.08 -22.27 -3.40
CA ILE A 36 10.60 -23.18 -2.34
C ILE A 36 9.43 -22.55 -1.59
N ALA A 37 9.47 -21.25 -1.32
CA ALA A 37 8.38 -20.50 -0.70
C ALA A 37 7.10 -20.58 -1.55
N GLU A 38 7.21 -20.38 -2.88
CA GLU A 38 6.07 -20.55 -3.81
C GLU A 38 5.46 -21.96 -3.73
N LEU A 39 6.29 -23.00 -3.57
CA LEU A 39 5.80 -24.37 -3.39
C LEU A 39 5.16 -24.60 -2.02
N VAL A 40 5.69 -23.99 -0.98
CA VAL A 40 5.17 -24.06 0.40
C VAL A 40 3.82 -23.38 0.50
N SER A 41 3.62 -22.29 -0.24
CA SER A 41 2.36 -21.54 -0.27
C SER A 41 1.16 -22.34 -0.77
N ASP A 42 1.39 -23.36 -1.60
CA ASP A 42 0.34 -24.27 -2.10
C ASP A 42 0.02 -25.46 -1.14
N LEU A 43 0.73 -25.57 0.01
CA LEU A 43 0.64 -26.71 0.92
C LEU A 43 -0.16 -26.37 2.18
N ASP A 44 -0.69 -27.40 2.84
CA ASP A 44 -1.21 -27.21 4.20
C ASP A 44 -0.06 -27.07 5.24
N THR A 45 -0.36 -26.50 6.41
CA THR A 45 0.63 -26.21 7.46
C THR A 45 1.44 -27.46 7.86
N GLU A 46 0.84 -28.67 7.88
CA GLU A 46 1.53 -29.92 8.24
C GLU A 46 2.53 -30.35 7.15
N GLU A 47 2.15 -30.19 5.89
CA GLU A 47 2.97 -30.50 4.72
C GLU A 47 4.12 -29.51 4.58
N ALA A 48 3.84 -28.21 4.75
CA ALA A 48 4.82 -27.13 4.75
C ALA A 48 5.89 -27.34 5.84
N LEU A 49 5.47 -27.60 7.08
CA LEU A 49 6.39 -27.95 8.18
C LEU A 49 7.21 -29.22 7.91
N PHE A 50 6.67 -30.17 7.18
CA PHE A 50 7.41 -31.36 6.78
C PHE A 50 8.54 -30.96 5.80
N LEU A 51 8.29 -30.09 4.83
CA LEU A 51 9.30 -29.61 3.89
C LEU A 51 10.36 -28.76 4.59
N LEU A 52 9.98 -27.79 5.41
CA LEU A 52 10.91 -26.94 6.15
C LEU A 52 11.87 -27.72 7.04
N LYS A 53 11.41 -28.85 7.64
CA LYS A 53 12.26 -29.73 8.44
C LYS A 53 13.30 -30.51 7.65
N LEU A 54 13.18 -30.57 6.31
CA LEU A 54 14.18 -31.24 5.45
C LEU A 54 15.33 -30.31 5.08
N LEU A 55 15.13 -28.99 5.17
CA LEU A 55 16.11 -27.96 4.88
C LEU A 55 17.05 -27.76 6.06
N ASP A 56 18.25 -27.22 5.83
CA ASP A 56 19.08 -26.68 6.89
C ASP A 56 18.46 -25.39 7.44
N ASP A 57 18.94 -24.93 8.60
CA ASP A 57 18.33 -23.78 9.28
C ASP A 57 18.50 -22.47 8.48
N GLU A 58 19.58 -22.30 7.71
CA GLU A 58 19.84 -21.16 6.81
C GLU A 58 18.81 -21.10 5.66
N THR A 59 18.73 -22.17 4.85
CA THR A 59 17.75 -22.23 3.75
C THR A 59 16.30 -22.14 4.25
N ALA A 60 16.01 -22.70 5.42
CA ALA A 60 14.66 -22.63 6.00
C ALA A 60 14.33 -21.21 6.53
N ALA A 61 15.33 -20.46 6.98
CA ALA A 61 15.22 -19.06 7.34
C ALA A 61 14.87 -18.21 6.12
N ASP A 62 15.65 -18.36 5.03
CA ASP A 62 15.39 -17.66 3.76
C ASP A 62 14.00 -17.95 3.20
N VAL A 63 13.55 -19.22 3.29
CA VAL A 63 12.18 -19.58 2.85
C VAL A 63 11.11 -18.90 3.70
N LEU A 64 11.32 -18.78 5.02
CA LEU A 64 10.38 -18.08 5.90
C LEU A 64 10.27 -16.58 5.58
N ILE A 65 11.36 -15.93 5.19
CA ILE A 65 11.36 -14.51 4.80
C ILE A 65 10.53 -14.31 3.52
N GLU A 66 10.62 -15.22 2.57
CA GLU A 66 9.94 -15.14 1.27
C GLU A 66 8.43 -15.52 1.31
N LEU A 67 7.91 -16.03 2.45
CA LEU A 67 6.50 -16.37 2.62
C LEU A 67 5.66 -15.14 2.94
N ASP A 68 4.40 -15.15 2.47
CA ASP A 68 3.40 -14.18 2.89
C ASP A 68 3.12 -14.23 4.39
N GLU A 69 2.78 -13.09 4.99
CA GLU A 69 2.62 -12.91 6.45
C GLU A 69 1.64 -13.93 7.07
N ASP A 70 0.45 -14.12 6.47
CA ASP A 70 -0.57 -15.05 6.98
C ASP A 70 -0.06 -16.51 7.04
N GLN A 71 0.65 -16.94 5.99
CA GLN A 71 1.20 -18.31 5.93
C GLN A 71 2.39 -18.48 6.86
N ARG A 72 3.26 -17.50 6.92
CA ARG A 72 4.40 -17.47 7.84
C ARG A 72 3.93 -17.53 9.28
N HIS A 73 2.91 -16.74 9.64
CA HIS A 73 2.30 -16.75 10.96
C HIS A 73 1.77 -18.14 11.35
N ASP A 74 1.00 -18.80 10.48
CA ASP A 74 0.45 -20.15 10.71
C ASP A 74 1.56 -21.20 10.93
N LEU A 75 2.70 -21.07 10.23
CA LEU A 75 3.84 -21.95 10.39
C LEU A 75 4.59 -21.68 11.69
N LEU A 76 4.78 -20.42 12.05
CA LEU A 76 5.45 -20.02 13.30
C LEU A 76 4.65 -20.48 14.53
N GLU A 77 3.32 -20.35 14.54
CA GLU A 77 2.46 -20.89 15.62
C GLU A 77 2.58 -22.41 15.79
N ALA A 78 2.82 -23.13 14.69
CA ALA A 78 2.93 -24.58 14.69
C ALA A 78 4.37 -25.09 14.95
N MET A 79 5.38 -24.19 15.01
CA MET A 79 6.78 -24.52 15.25
C MET A 79 7.14 -24.42 16.73
N PRO A 80 8.09 -25.26 17.23
CA PRO A 80 8.66 -25.07 18.56
C PRO A 80 9.51 -23.80 18.64
N SER A 81 9.43 -23.04 19.74
CA SER A 81 10.18 -21.79 19.97
C SER A 81 11.71 -21.97 19.75
N GLU A 82 12.29 -23.11 20.17
CA GLU A 82 13.70 -23.44 19.92
C GLU A 82 14.05 -23.56 18.42
N SER A 83 13.08 -24.03 17.59
CA SER A 83 13.30 -24.14 16.14
C SER A 83 13.20 -22.80 15.44
N ILE A 84 12.33 -21.92 15.93
CA ILE A 84 12.22 -20.55 15.45
C ILE A 84 13.51 -19.78 15.81
N ALA A 85 13.93 -19.83 17.07
CA ALA A 85 15.15 -19.15 17.54
C ALA A 85 16.37 -19.47 16.67
N ARG A 86 16.60 -20.74 16.30
CA ARG A 86 17.72 -21.14 15.43
C ARG A 86 17.63 -20.56 14.01
N LYS A 87 16.41 -20.31 13.49
CA LYS A 87 16.23 -19.70 12.18
C LYS A 87 16.45 -18.20 12.23
N LEU A 88 15.98 -17.54 13.29
CA LEU A 88 16.26 -16.12 13.54
C LEU A 88 17.75 -15.82 13.68
N GLU A 89 18.55 -16.80 14.18
CA GLU A 89 20.02 -16.65 14.22
C GLU A 89 20.68 -16.68 12.83
N MET A 90 19.98 -17.18 11.81
CA MET A 90 20.46 -17.26 10.43
C MET A 90 19.94 -16.11 9.54
N MET A 91 19.03 -15.28 10.07
CA MET A 91 18.47 -14.12 9.37
C MET A 91 19.25 -12.85 9.69
N ASP A 92 19.18 -11.86 8.81
CA ASP A 92 19.51 -10.48 9.17
C ASP A 92 18.64 -10.02 10.34
N ALA A 93 19.15 -9.14 11.21
CA ALA A 93 18.41 -8.72 12.40
C ALA A 93 17.08 -8.00 12.06
N SER A 94 17.01 -7.29 10.92
CA SER A 94 15.77 -6.70 10.38
C SER A 94 14.74 -7.76 10.05
N ASP A 95 15.13 -8.77 9.24
CA ASP A 95 14.23 -9.85 8.82
C ASP A 95 13.77 -10.68 10.02
N ALA A 96 14.65 -10.90 10.99
CA ALA A 96 14.30 -11.57 12.23
C ALA A 96 13.26 -10.78 13.04
N VAL A 97 13.31 -9.44 13.01
CA VAL A 97 12.32 -8.55 13.64
C VAL A 97 10.98 -8.65 12.94
N ASP A 98 10.96 -8.59 11.60
CA ASP A 98 9.73 -8.68 10.81
C ASP A 98 9.01 -10.02 11.09
N VAL A 99 9.78 -11.12 11.08
CA VAL A 99 9.23 -12.46 11.40
C VAL A 99 8.69 -12.56 12.82
N ILE A 100 9.38 -11.99 13.81
CA ILE A 100 8.99 -12.16 15.22
C ILE A 100 7.88 -11.19 15.65
N GLN A 101 7.71 -10.06 14.95
CA GLN A 101 6.63 -9.10 15.23
C GLN A 101 5.25 -9.66 14.94
N GLU A 102 5.11 -10.66 14.07
CA GLU A 102 3.86 -11.35 13.79
C GLU A 102 3.33 -12.18 14.96
N LEU A 103 4.18 -12.51 15.93
CA LEU A 103 3.82 -13.32 17.09
C LEU A 103 3.38 -12.46 18.28
N ASP A 104 2.57 -13.07 19.17
CA ASP A 104 2.16 -12.45 20.43
C ASP A 104 3.38 -12.14 21.32
N GLU A 105 3.27 -11.08 22.16
CA GLU A 105 4.36 -10.59 23.03
C GLU A 105 4.96 -11.68 23.94
N GLU A 106 4.12 -12.62 24.42
CA GLU A 106 4.57 -13.72 25.31
C GLU A 106 5.46 -14.72 24.53
N ASP A 107 5.07 -15.09 23.32
CA ASP A 107 5.80 -16.05 22.47
C ASP A 107 7.09 -15.41 21.94
N ARG A 108 7.05 -14.16 21.55
CA ARG A 108 8.20 -13.33 21.15
C ARG A 108 9.27 -13.32 22.23
N ASP A 109 8.88 -12.99 23.47
CA ASP A 109 9.78 -12.98 24.62
C ASP A 109 10.38 -14.36 24.93
N GLU A 110 9.64 -15.44 24.67
CA GLU A 110 10.13 -16.80 24.88
C GLU A 110 11.16 -17.18 23.81
N ILE A 111 10.93 -16.83 22.55
CA ILE A 111 11.81 -17.14 21.43
C ILE A 111 13.13 -16.38 21.58
N ILE A 112 13.07 -15.05 21.83
CA ILE A 112 14.28 -14.22 22.02
C ILE A 112 15.20 -14.80 23.12
N LYS A 113 14.63 -15.35 24.21
CA LYS A 113 15.42 -15.98 25.28
C LYS A 113 16.10 -17.28 24.87
N GLN A 114 15.69 -17.89 23.75
CA GLN A 114 16.26 -19.13 23.23
C GLN A 114 17.29 -18.91 22.13
N ILE A 115 17.51 -17.67 21.70
CA ILE A 115 18.58 -17.29 20.78
C ILE A 115 19.92 -17.42 21.53
N ASP A 116 20.81 -18.28 21.01
CA ASP A 116 22.13 -18.54 21.60
C ASP A 116 23.11 -17.38 21.30
N ASP A 117 22.97 -16.72 20.13
CA ASP A 117 23.77 -15.55 19.77
C ASP A 117 23.26 -14.30 20.49
N VAL A 118 24.06 -13.85 21.47
CA VAL A 118 23.72 -12.70 22.33
C VAL A 118 23.80 -11.38 21.56
N GLU A 119 24.62 -11.27 20.52
CA GLU A 119 24.74 -10.08 19.67
C GLU A 119 23.50 -9.95 18.80
N GLN A 120 23.12 -11.00 18.10
CA GLN A 120 21.88 -11.08 17.31
C GLN A 120 20.62 -10.80 18.16
N ALA A 121 20.50 -11.44 19.33
CA ALA A 121 19.38 -11.19 20.25
C ALA A 121 19.33 -9.73 20.72
N GLY A 122 20.51 -9.10 20.91
CA GLY A 122 20.61 -7.69 21.27
C GLY A 122 20.13 -6.76 20.15
N ASP A 123 20.54 -7.03 18.92
CA ASP A 123 20.17 -6.24 17.73
C ASP A 123 18.65 -6.35 17.46
N ILE A 124 18.09 -7.55 17.56
CA ILE A 124 16.63 -7.77 17.47
C ILE A 124 15.87 -6.93 18.52
N VAL A 125 16.30 -6.98 19.79
CA VAL A 125 15.65 -6.23 20.87
C VAL A 125 15.80 -4.72 20.66
N ASP A 126 16.92 -4.24 20.14
CA ASP A 126 17.13 -2.81 19.88
C ASP A 126 16.28 -2.34 18.70
N LEU A 127 16.13 -3.16 17.64
CA LEU A 127 15.29 -2.85 16.49
C LEU A 127 13.78 -2.86 16.84
N LEU A 128 13.32 -3.77 17.68
CA LEU A 128 11.93 -3.83 18.17
C LEU A 128 11.47 -2.56 18.91
N GLN A 129 12.36 -1.65 19.28
CA GLN A 129 12.00 -0.38 19.94
C GLN A 129 11.53 0.69 18.94
N TYR A 130 11.79 0.52 17.65
CA TYR A 130 11.38 1.47 16.63
C TYR A 130 9.95 1.15 16.15
N GLY A 131 9.27 2.16 15.63
CA GLY A 131 7.93 1.98 15.07
C GLY A 131 8.00 1.34 13.69
N GLU A 132 7.11 0.41 13.41
CA GLU A 132 7.01 -0.30 12.13
C GLU A 132 6.95 0.65 10.92
N ASP A 133 6.15 1.71 10.97
CA ASP A 133 5.98 2.70 9.89
C ASP A 133 7.14 3.71 9.79
N THR A 134 8.34 3.42 10.32
CA THR A 134 9.46 4.37 10.35
C THR A 134 10.74 3.80 9.77
N ALA A 135 11.65 4.68 9.35
CA ALA A 135 12.99 4.30 8.90
C ALA A 135 13.77 3.43 9.91
N GLY A 136 13.48 3.58 11.20
CA GLY A 136 14.07 2.75 12.25
C GLY A 136 13.53 1.33 12.27
N GLY A 137 12.25 1.12 11.91
CA GLY A 137 11.62 -0.19 11.84
C GLY A 137 12.13 -1.01 10.65
N HIS A 138 12.39 -0.37 9.53
CA HIS A 138 12.85 -1.03 8.29
C HIS A 138 14.37 -1.00 8.08
N MET A 139 15.17 -0.54 9.06
CA MET A 139 16.62 -0.48 8.89
C MET A 139 17.28 -1.79 9.27
N SER A 140 18.27 -2.21 8.47
CA SER A 140 19.24 -3.23 8.85
C SER A 140 20.41 -2.61 9.63
N THR A 141 20.88 -3.30 10.67
CA THR A 141 22.10 -2.95 11.40
C THR A 141 23.36 -3.43 10.69
N GLU A 142 23.23 -4.31 9.72
CA GLU A 142 24.33 -4.91 8.98
C GLU A 142 24.89 -3.95 7.94
N MET A 143 26.04 -3.37 8.26
CA MET A 143 26.69 -2.37 7.43
C MET A 143 28.18 -2.26 7.72
N ILE A 144 28.97 -1.97 6.69
CA ILE A 144 30.40 -1.70 6.88
C ILE A 144 30.61 -0.26 7.35
N VAL A 145 31.17 -0.12 8.56
CA VAL A 145 31.43 1.18 9.17
C VAL A 145 32.93 1.33 9.37
N VAL A 146 33.48 2.47 8.94
CA VAL A 146 34.91 2.80 9.09
C VAL A 146 35.10 4.19 9.64
N ASN A 147 36.15 4.39 10.43
CA ASN A 147 36.49 5.72 10.96
C ASN A 147 37.16 6.60 9.89
N GLU A 148 36.81 7.88 9.84
CA GLU A 148 37.32 8.86 8.87
C GLU A 148 38.84 9.04 8.91
N ASN A 149 39.47 8.74 10.04
CA ASN A 149 40.90 8.91 10.26
C ASN A 149 41.76 7.73 9.79
N LEU A 150 41.15 6.59 9.40
CA LEU A 150 41.84 5.42 8.90
C LEU A 150 42.63 5.71 7.62
N SER A 151 43.73 4.99 7.44
CA SER A 151 44.40 4.89 6.16
C SER A 151 43.70 3.91 5.24
N MET A 152 43.92 3.98 3.93
CA MET A 152 43.34 3.05 2.96
C MET A 152 43.62 1.57 3.27
N PRO A 153 44.87 1.16 3.63
CA PRO A 153 45.13 -0.23 4.00
C PRO A 153 44.34 -0.68 5.25
N ASP A 154 44.27 0.18 6.28
CA ASP A 154 43.53 -0.15 7.51
C ASP A 154 42.02 -0.24 7.25
N CYS A 155 41.51 0.63 6.39
CA CYS A 155 40.10 0.58 5.95
C CYS A 155 39.78 -0.73 5.23
N ILE A 156 40.64 -1.16 4.28
CA ILE A 156 40.48 -2.44 3.58
C ILE A 156 40.54 -3.63 4.55
N HIS A 157 41.34 -3.54 5.60
CA HIS A 157 41.39 -4.59 6.62
C HIS A 157 40.08 -4.64 7.42
N ALA A 158 39.64 -3.50 7.94
CA ALA A 158 38.35 -3.41 8.65
C ALA A 158 37.17 -3.87 7.83
N MET A 159 37.17 -3.50 6.53
CA MET A 159 36.13 -3.98 5.60
C MET A 159 36.11 -5.50 5.44
N ARG A 160 37.30 -6.15 5.38
CA ARG A 160 37.36 -7.61 5.24
C ARG A 160 36.86 -8.34 6.48
N GLU A 161 37.11 -7.79 7.66
CA GLU A 161 36.62 -8.36 8.90
C GLU A 161 35.11 -8.26 9.03
N GLN A 162 34.52 -7.13 8.63
CA GLN A 162 33.06 -6.90 8.71
C GLN A 162 32.29 -7.54 7.56
N ALA A 163 32.94 -7.80 6.42
CA ALA A 163 32.29 -8.35 5.21
C ALA A 163 32.26 -9.88 5.19
N GLU A 164 32.79 -10.57 6.19
CA GLU A 164 32.85 -12.04 6.21
C GLU A 164 31.46 -12.65 6.36
N ASP A 165 30.56 -11.94 7.07
CA ASP A 165 29.20 -12.37 7.39
C ASP A 165 28.13 -11.58 6.63
N MET A 166 28.50 -10.82 5.55
CA MET A 166 27.58 -10.01 4.76
C MET A 166 27.43 -10.52 3.33
N ASP A 167 26.21 -10.68 2.87
CA ASP A 167 25.93 -11.11 1.50
C ASP A 167 26.20 -10.00 0.48
N GLU A 168 25.78 -8.75 0.75
CA GLU A 168 25.94 -7.62 -0.17
C GLU A 168 26.53 -6.36 0.47
N ILE A 169 27.46 -5.73 -0.24
CA ILE A 169 28.10 -4.48 0.16
C ILE A 169 27.70 -3.36 -0.80
N TYR A 170 26.72 -2.55 -0.44
CA TYR A 170 26.32 -1.38 -1.22
C TYR A 170 27.25 -0.19 -1.02
N ASN A 171 27.42 0.23 0.22
CA ASN A 171 28.23 1.37 0.61
C ASN A 171 29.06 1.06 1.86
N ILE A 172 30.18 1.77 1.99
CA ILE A 172 30.96 1.80 3.23
C ILE A 172 30.68 3.13 3.90
N TYR A 173 30.18 3.09 5.12
CA TYR A 173 29.82 4.28 5.87
C TYR A 173 31.01 4.79 6.67
N VAL A 174 31.21 6.11 6.62
CA VAL A 174 32.36 6.76 7.29
C VAL A 174 31.85 7.59 8.44
N VAL A 175 32.38 7.30 9.64
CA VAL A 175 31.98 7.96 10.89
C VAL A 175 33.17 8.65 11.56
N ASP A 176 32.90 9.57 12.48
CA ASP A 176 33.89 10.13 13.39
C ASP A 176 34.08 9.26 14.66
N ASP A 177 34.89 9.75 15.62
CA ASP A 177 35.15 9.05 16.87
C ASP A 177 33.93 8.94 17.81
N ASP A 178 32.87 9.73 17.55
CA ASP A 178 31.59 9.71 18.27
C ASP A 178 30.50 8.90 17.51
N ASN A 179 30.87 8.10 16.51
CA ASN A 179 30.00 7.33 15.61
C ASN A 179 29.01 8.21 14.79
N ARG A 180 29.32 9.48 14.56
CA ARG A 180 28.48 10.34 13.72
C ARG A 180 28.83 10.16 12.26
N LEU A 181 27.80 10.05 11.43
CA LEU A 181 27.94 9.92 9.98
C LEU A 181 28.65 11.15 9.39
N LYS A 182 29.74 10.91 8.63
CA LYS A 182 30.53 11.94 7.94
C LYS A 182 30.51 11.80 6.43
N GLY A 183 30.33 10.61 5.92
CA GLY A 183 30.35 10.35 4.49
C GLY A 183 30.06 8.91 4.14
N ILE A 184 30.06 8.64 2.85
CA ILE A 184 30.11 7.30 2.29
C ILE A 184 31.39 7.11 1.50
N PHE A 185 31.88 5.90 1.47
CA PHE A 185 33.07 5.53 0.74
C PHE A 185 32.73 4.41 -0.24
N PRO A 186 32.39 4.74 -1.51
CA PRO A 186 32.08 3.72 -2.51
C PRO A 186 33.25 2.74 -2.71
N LEU A 187 32.94 1.44 -2.77
CA LEU A 187 33.92 0.36 -2.94
C LEU A 187 34.89 0.61 -4.12
N LYS A 188 34.37 1.21 -5.22
CA LYS A 188 35.17 1.61 -6.38
C LYS A 188 36.36 2.50 -6.02
N LYS A 189 36.27 3.31 -4.96
CA LYS A 189 37.34 4.22 -4.54
C LYS A 189 38.53 3.51 -3.90
N THR A 190 38.37 2.28 -3.42
CA THR A 190 39.48 1.44 -2.95
C THR A 190 40.45 1.09 -4.07
N ILE A 191 39.93 0.98 -5.30
CA ILE A 191 40.70 0.61 -6.51
C ILE A 191 41.30 1.86 -7.18
N THR A 192 40.58 3.01 -7.15
CA THR A 192 40.96 4.21 -7.91
C THR A 192 41.83 5.19 -7.19
N ASN A 193 41.96 5.07 -5.86
CA ASN A 193 42.77 5.98 -5.04
C ASN A 193 44.11 5.37 -4.57
N PRO A 194 45.14 6.18 -4.38
CA PRO A 194 46.42 5.69 -3.86
C PRO A 194 46.30 5.12 -2.43
N SER A 195 47.05 4.05 -2.14
CA SER A 195 47.06 3.40 -0.82
C SER A 195 47.51 4.31 0.34
N ALA A 196 48.20 5.43 0.06
CA ALA A 196 48.60 6.40 1.06
C ALA A 196 47.51 7.41 1.45
N SER A 197 46.33 7.37 0.82
CA SER A 197 45.23 8.29 1.11
C SER A 197 44.56 7.98 2.44
N LYS A 198 44.11 9.01 3.16
CA LYS A 198 43.24 8.87 4.32
C LYS A 198 41.78 8.90 3.85
N ILE A 199 40.90 8.15 4.50
CA ILE A 199 39.49 7.97 4.14
C ILE A 199 38.78 9.33 4.08
N LYS A 200 38.96 10.23 5.03
CA LYS A 200 38.39 11.58 5.07
C LYS A 200 38.68 12.46 3.84
N HIS A 201 39.67 12.14 3.04
CA HIS A 201 40.04 12.92 1.85
C HIS A 201 39.50 12.32 0.55
N VAL A 202 38.98 11.09 0.61
CA VAL A 202 38.51 10.33 -0.55
C VAL A 202 37.04 9.94 -0.44
N MET A 203 36.47 9.98 0.77
CA MET A 203 35.02 9.77 0.97
C MET A 203 34.17 10.82 0.23
N GLU A 204 32.91 10.53 0.07
CA GLU A 204 31.89 11.48 -0.37
C GLU A 204 31.23 12.03 0.90
N PRO A 205 31.41 13.34 1.19
CA PRO A 205 30.91 13.93 2.43
C PRO A 205 29.41 14.19 2.35
N ASP A 206 28.78 14.28 3.51
CA ASP A 206 27.36 14.68 3.68
C ASP A 206 26.39 13.87 2.80
N PRO A 207 26.35 12.53 2.94
CA PRO A 207 25.44 11.69 2.18
C PRO A 207 23.99 12.00 2.55
N ILE A 208 23.07 11.72 1.63
CA ILE A 208 21.65 11.72 1.95
C ILE A 208 21.43 10.66 3.03
N SER A 209 20.80 11.05 4.12
CA SER A 209 20.52 10.19 5.27
C SER A 209 19.17 10.52 5.87
N VAL A 210 18.54 9.55 6.49
CA VAL A 210 17.27 9.73 7.20
C VAL A 210 17.43 9.49 8.69
N ARG A 211 16.46 9.96 9.46
CA ARG A 211 16.42 9.71 10.89
C ARG A 211 15.55 8.51 11.19
N THR A 212 15.84 7.84 12.30
CA THR A 212 15.05 6.67 12.76
C THR A 212 13.54 6.95 12.89
N ASP A 213 13.14 8.21 13.15
CA ASP A 213 11.74 8.62 13.31
C ASP A 213 11.08 9.14 12.01
N THR A 214 11.75 9.03 10.87
CA THR A 214 11.21 9.44 9.55
C THR A 214 10.19 8.39 9.09
N PRO A 215 8.98 8.79 8.66
CA PRO A 215 8.01 7.86 8.07
C PRO A 215 8.59 7.16 6.84
N ILE A 216 8.28 5.88 6.68
CA ILE A 216 8.82 5.06 5.59
C ILE A 216 8.40 5.57 4.21
N ASP A 217 7.20 6.14 4.07
CA ASP A 217 6.71 6.78 2.85
C ASP A 217 7.62 7.92 2.38
N ASP A 218 8.08 8.76 3.32
CA ASP A 218 9.00 9.86 3.02
C ASP A 218 10.37 9.31 2.58
N VAL A 219 10.80 8.19 3.16
CA VAL A 219 12.05 7.49 2.79
C VAL A 219 11.94 6.94 1.36
N ALA A 220 10.82 6.29 1.02
CA ALA A 220 10.55 5.76 -0.32
C ALA A 220 10.61 6.87 -1.40
N LEU A 221 10.00 8.04 -1.12
CA LEU A 221 10.06 9.19 -2.00
C LEU A 221 11.50 9.72 -2.20
N ASP A 222 12.33 9.68 -1.17
CA ASP A 222 13.74 10.07 -1.28
C ASP A 222 14.57 9.05 -2.07
N PHE A 223 14.29 7.74 -1.96
CA PHE A 223 14.91 6.71 -2.79
C PHE A 223 14.60 6.93 -4.27
N GLU A 224 13.33 7.14 -4.62
CA GLU A 224 12.91 7.43 -6.01
C GLU A 224 13.53 8.72 -6.54
N LYS A 225 13.49 9.79 -5.75
CA LYS A 225 13.93 11.13 -6.17
C LYS A 225 15.42 11.21 -6.43
N TYR A 226 16.22 10.47 -5.68
CA TYR A 226 17.69 10.53 -5.72
C TYR A 226 18.33 9.29 -6.34
N ASP A 227 17.54 8.35 -6.86
CA ASP A 227 17.99 7.08 -7.45
C ASP A 227 18.94 6.31 -6.50
N LEU A 228 18.55 6.18 -5.23
CA LEU A 228 19.39 5.55 -4.21
C LEU A 228 19.26 4.02 -4.27
N VAL A 229 20.34 3.33 -3.91
CA VAL A 229 20.39 1.86 -3.73
C VAL A 229 20.39 1.52 -2.25
N ALA A 230 21.01 2.35 -1.43
CA ALA A 230 21.03 2.22 0.02
C ALA A 230 21.18 3.62 0.66
N MET A 231 20.55 3.81 1.82
CA MET A 231 20.54 5.07 2.56
C MET A 231 20.90 4.84 4.03
N PRO A 232 21.85 5.60 4.59
CA PRO A 232 22.18 5.49 6.02
C PRO A 232 21.08 6.09 6.90
N VAL A 233 20.79 5.41 8.00
CA VAL A 233 19.87 5.84 9.04
C VAL A 233 20.66 6.38 10.23
N VAL A 234 20.24 7.53 10.74
CA VAL A 234 20.90 8.19 11.88
C VAL A 234 19.92 8.45 13.02
N ASP A 235 20.43 8.43 14.23
CA ASP A 235 19.66 8.80 15.42
C ASP A 235 19.44 10.33 15.54
N SER A 236 18.76 10.74 16.61
CA SER A 236 18.44 12.15 16.89
C SER A 236 19.66 13.07 17.05
N ILE A 237 20.85 12.54 17.29
CA ILE A 237 22.11 13.29 17.45
C ILE A 237 23.08 13.08 16.29
N GLY A 238 22.65 12.36 15.23
CA GLY A 238 23.40 12.14 13.99
C GLY A 238 24.39 11.00 14.03
N ARG A 239 24.27 10.05 14.95
CA ARG A 239 25.04 8.81 14.95
C ARG A 239 24.42 7.83 13.96
N LEU A 240 25.27 7.14 13.24
CA LEU A 240 24.87 6.07 12.34
C LEU A 240 24.36 4.88 13.17
N VAL A 241 23.14 4.42 12.88
CA VAL A 241 22.49 3.31 13.60
C VAL A 241 22.08 2.17 12.67
N GLY A 242 21.92 2.44 11.37
CA GLY A 242 21.55 1.41 10.40
C GLY A 242 21.62 1.91 8.96
N ARG A 243 21.16 1.07 8.05
CA ARG A 243 20.96 1.36 6.63
C ARG A 243 19.59 0.84 6.20
N ILE A 244 19.02 1.44 5.17
CA ILE A 244 17.86 0.91 4.44
C ILE A 244 18.32 0.68 3.02
N THR A 245 17.87 -0.39 2.37
CA THR A 245 18.20 -0.73 1.00
C THR A 245 17.00 -0.54 0.07
N VAL A 246 17.21 -0.59 -1.24
CA VAL A 246 16.13 -0.36 -2.21
C VAL A 246 15.15 -1.52 -2.25
N ASP A 247 15.59 -2.72 -1.96
CA ASP A 247 14.80 -3.95 -1.85
C ASP A 247 13.77 -3.82 -0.72
N ASP A 248 14.20 -3.44 0.51
CA ASP A 248 13.29 -3.19 1.65
C ASP A 248 12.21 -2.15 1.28
N ILE A 249 12.62 -1.06 0.62
CA ILE A 249 11.71 0.00 0.17
C ILE A 249 10.76 -0.47 -0.93
N MET A 250 11.21 -1.33 -1.84
CA MET A 250 10.34 -1.81 -2.94
C MET A 250 9.22 -2.71 -2.43
N ASP A 251 9.48 -3.52 -1.42
CA ASP A 251 8.46 -4.36 -0.80
C ASP A 251 7.42 -3.50 -0.07
N GLU A 252 7.84 -2.52 0.73
CA GLU A 252 6.92 -1.58 1.38
C GLU A 252 6.07 -0.78 0.39
N VAL A 253 6.68 -0.26 -0.69
CA VAL A 253 5.94 0.47 -1.75
C VAL A 253 4.92 -0.43 -2.45
N ARG A 254 5.24 -1.72 -2.64
CA ARG A 254 4.31 -2.69 -3.22
C ARG A 254 3.13 -2.94 -2.28
N GLU A 255 3.38 -3.25 -1.02
CA GLU A 255 2.34 -3.50 -0.02
C GLU A 255 1.43 -2.29 0.17
N GLN A 256 2.00 -1.09 0.27
CA GLN A 256 1.20 0.13 0.35
C GLN A 256 0.34 0.35 -0.89
N SER A 257 0.89 0.09 -2.08
CA SER A 257 0.13 0.20 -3.34
C SER A 257 -1.02 -0.80 -3.40
N GLU A 258 -0.83 -2.01 -2.88
CA GLU A 258 -1.87 -3.04 -2.78
C GLU A 258 -2.95 -2.64 -1.75
N ARG A 259 -2.56 -2.16 -0.57
CA ARG A 259 -3.48 -1.61 0.44
C ARG A 259 -4.32 -0.45 -0.11
N ASP A 260 -3.68 0.51 -0.77
CA ASP A 260 -4.36 1.66 -1.40
C ASP A 260 -5.37 1.21 -2.46
N TYR A 261 -4.99 0.23 -3.29
CA TYR A 261 -5.87 -0.33 -4.31
C TYR A 261 -7.08 -1.04 -3.70
N GLN A 262 -6.89 -1.81 -2.63
CA GLN A 262 -7.95 -2.50 -1.92
C GLN A 262 -8.91 -1.50 -1.25
N LEU A 263 -8.40 -0.50 -0.55
CA LEU A 263 -9.21 0.57 0.05
C LEU A 263 -10.01 1.34 -1.01
N ALA A 264 -9.38 1.69 -2.12
CA ALA A 264 -10.04 2.36 -3.24
C ALA A 264 -11.13 1.48 -3.90
N SER A 265 -10.97 0.17 -3.84
CA SER A 265 -11.95 -0.81 -4.32
C SER A 265 -13.08 -1.09 -3.33
N GLY A 266 -13.01 -0.55 -2.11
CA GLY A 266 -13.98 -0.77 -1.05
C GLY A 266 -13.78 -2.12 -0.34
N LEU A 267 -12.55 -2.44 -0.05
CA LEU A 267 -12.14 -3.54 0.82
C LEU A 267 -11.56 -2.97 2.11
N SER A 268 -11.79 -3.61 3.23
CA SER A 268 -11.25 -3.21 4.53
C SER A 268 -10.28 -4.29 5.00
N GLY A 269 -9.01 -3.97 5.00
CA GLY A 269 -7.94 -4.89 5.38
C GLY A 269 -7.26 -5.51 4.16
N ASP A 270 -6.14 -6.12 4.41
CA ASP A 270 -5.38 -6.86 3.42
C ASP A 270 -6.08 -8.18 3.13
N ILE A 271 -6.43 -8.40 1.87
CA ILE A 271 -7.25 -9.55 1.45
C ILE A 271 -6.67 -10.16 0.18
N GLU A 272 -6.42 -11.46 0.28
CA GLU A 272 -5.93 -12.27 -0.82
C GLU A 272 -7.02 -13.17 -1.44
N THR A 273 -6.71 -13.79 -2.58
CA THR A 273 -7.67 -14.61 -3.32
C THR A 273 -7.95 -15.96 -2.66
N ASP A 274 -7.01 -16.45 -1.88
CA ASP A 274 -7.02 -17.74 -1.15
C ASP A 274 -7.48 -17.63 0.30
N ASP A 275 -7.67 -16.40 0.81
CA ASP A 275 -8.29 -16.14 2.10
C ASP A 275 -9.59 -16.89 2.32
N SER A 276 -9.85 -17.24 3.58
CA SER A 276 -11.07 -17.90 3.99
C SER A 276 -12.32 -17.07 3.62
N ILE A 277 -13.42 -17.75 3.33
CA ILE A 277 -14.71 -17.11 3.00
C ILE A 277 -15.11 -16.08 4.08
N PHE A 278 -14.77 -16.35 5.35
CA PHE A 278 -15.15 -15.46 6.45
C PHE A 278 -14.31 -14.16 6.46
N GLN A 279 -13.01 -14.23 6.21
CA GLN A 279 -12.13 -13.08 6.05
C GLN A 279 -12.59 -12.20 4.89
N GLN A 280 -12.82 -12.80 3.71
CA GLN A 280 -13.33 -12.08 2.54
C GLN A 280 -14.69 -11.40 2.79
N VAL A 281 -15.60 -12.04 3.55
CA VAL A 281 -16.88 -11.43 3.94
C VAL A 281 -16.65 -10.27 4.92
N LYS A 282 -15.78 -10.45 5.91
CA LYS A 282 -15.46 -9.42 6.90
C LYS A 282 -14.91 -8.14 6.26
N ALA A 283 -14.05 -8.28 5.26
CA ALA A 283 -13.46 -7.14 4.55
C ALA A 283 -14.46 -6.38 3.65
N ARG A 284 -15.42 -7.09 3.05
CA ARG A 284 -16.39 -6.49 2.10
C ARG A 284 -17.63 -5.95 2.79
N LEU A 285 -18.07 -6.57 3.88
CA LEU A 285 -19.36 -6.28 4.51
C LEU A 285 -19.52 -4.82 4.98
N PRO A 286 -18.52 -4.15 5.58
CA PRO A 286 -18.65 -2.74 6.00
C PRO A 286 -19.04 -1.82 4.84
N TRP A 287 -18.38 -1.96 3.70
CA TRP A 287 -18.62 -1.14 2.52
C TRP A 287 -19.95 -1.45 1.84
N LEU A 288 -20.32 -2.73 1.78
CA LEU A 288 -21.64 -3.16 1.29
C LEU A 288 -22.77 -2.60 2.19
N PHE A 289 -22.54 -2.53 3.50
CA PHE A 289 -23.49 -1.94 4.44
C PHE A 289 -23.64 -0.43 4.23
N ILE A 290 -22.57 0.29 3.98
CA ILE A 290 -22.60 1.72 3.63
C ILE A 290 -23.42 1.92 2.34
N GLY A 291 -23.18 1.09 1.33
CA GLY A 291 -23.95 1.09 0.09
C GLY A 291 -25.45 0.82 0.30
N LEU A 292 -25.78 -0.15 1.16
CA LEU A 292 -27.17 -0.45 1.53
C LEU A 292 -27.86 0.72 2.21
N VAL A 293 -27.20 1.34 3.19
CA VAL A 293 -27.71 2.53 3.89
C VAL A 293 -27.93 3.68 2.90
N GLY A 294 -26.99 3.91 1.99
CA GLY A 294 -27.12 4.91 0.92
C GLY A 294 -28.31 4.63 0.01
N GLY A 295 -28.51 3.37 -0.39
CA GLY A 295 -29.68 2.95 -1.20
C GLY A 295 -31.02 3.19 -0.47
N ILE A 296 -31.09 2.89 0.83
CA ILE A 296 -32.28 3.16 1.65
C ILE A 296 -32.53 4.67 1.75
N LEU A 297 -31.49 5.48 1.98
CA LEU A 297 -31.63 6.94 2.01
C LEU A 297 -32.13 7.50 0.68
N ASN A 298 -31.61 7.01 -0.45
CA ASN A 298 -32.11 7.38 -1.77
C ASN A 298 -33.59 7.00 -1.97
N ALA A 299 -34.02 5.83 -1.51
CA ALA A 299 -35.42 5.43 -1.54
C ALA A 299 -36.32 6.37 -0.70
N ILE A 300 -35.85 6.77 0.49
CA ILE A 300 -36.56 7.74 1.34
C ILE A 300 -36.64 9.13 0.68
N ILE A 301 -35.58 9.59 0.03
CA ILE A 301 -35.58 10.87 -0.70
C ILE A 301 -36.59 10.84 -1.85
N LEU A 302 -36.68 9.74 -2.57
CA LEU A 302 -37.61 9.57 -3.67
C LEU A 302 -39.06 9.50 -3.19
N ASP A 303 -39.34 8.87 -2.06
CA ASP A 303 -40.67 8.74 -1.47
C ASP A 303 -41.10 10.01 -0.70
N GLY A 304 -40.15 10.65 -0.01
CA GLY A 304 -40.39 11.83 0.87
C GLY A 304 -40.43 13.17 0.14
N GLY A 305 -39.99 13.24 -1.12
CA GLY A 305 -40.23 14.39 -2.01
C GLY A 305 -41.72 14.58 -2.20
N ASP A 306 -42.18 15.79 -2.63
CA ASP A 306 -43.59 16.02 -2.93
C ASP A 306 -44.10 14.79 -3.68
N SER A 307 -44.89 13.96 -3.01
CA SER A 307 -45.21 12.57 -3.38
C SER A 307 -45.91 12.46 -4.75
N ASN A 308 -46.12 13.60 -5.40
CA ASN A 308 -46.69 13.72 -6.73
C ASN A 308 -45.63 13.95 -7.84
N LEU A 309 -44.33 14.21 -7.53
CA LEU A 309 -43.34 14.61 -8.55
C LEU A 309 -43.21 13.58 -9.66
N LEU A 310 -42.93 12.32 -9.31
CA LEU A 310 -42.83 11.22 -10.27
C LEU A 310 -44.19 10.81 -10.88
N GLN A 311 -45.30 11.18 -10.26
CA GLN A 311 -46.63 11.00 -10.83
C GLN A 311 -46.97 12.11 -11.84
N ILE A 312 -46.51 13.33 -11.59
CA ILE A 312 -46.69 14.48 -12.48
C ILE A 312 -45.74 14.37 -13.70
N LEU A 313 -44.48 13.96 -13.48
CA LEU A 313 -43.43 13.81 -14.49
C LEU A 313 -42.88 12.39 -14.47
N PRO A 314 -43.60 11.38 -14.98
CA PRO A 314 -43.15 9.97 -14.93
C PRO A 314 -41.84 9.75 -15.69
N GLY A 315 -41.56 10.50 -16.73
CA GLY A 315 -40.33 10.45 -17.52
C GLY A 315 -39.05 10.69 -16.71
N MET A 316 -39.18 11.38 -15.58
CA MET A 316 -38.03 11.61 -14.70
C MET A 316 -37.44 10.32 -14.11
N ALA A 317 -38.32 9.32 -13.86
CA ALA A 317 -37.85 8.04 -13.29
C ALA A 317 -36.82 7.33 -14.17
N LEU A 318 -36.85 7.55 -15.49
CA LEU A 318 -35.93 6.96 -16.45
C LEU A 318 -34.50 7.45 -16.27
N PHE A 319 -34.30 8.63 -15.69
CA PHE A 319 -33.01 9.30 -15.56
C PHE A 319 -32.38 9.15 -14.15
N ILE A 320 -33.09 8.54 -13.19
CA ILE A 320 -32.54 8.27 -11.84
C ILE A 320 -31.21 7.52 -11.92
N PRO A 321 -31.08 6.40 -12.67
CA PRO A 321 -29.83 5.69 -12.81
C PRO A 321 -28.72 6.53 -13.49
N LEU A 322 -29.08 7.40 -14.42
CA LEU A 322 -28.16 8.30 -15.09
C LEU A 322 -27.58 9.33 -14.11
N ILE A 323 -28.43 9.96 -13.30
CA ILE A 323 -28.01 10.99 -12.33
C ILE A 323 -27.07 10.39 -11.29
N GLY A 324 -27.46 9.28 -10.63
CA GLY A 324 -26.64 8.60 -9.62
C GLY A 324 -25.34 8.09 -10.24
N GLY A 325 -25.42 7.21 -11.24
CA GLY A 325 -24.24 6.62 -11.85
C GLY A 325 -23.23 7.64 -12.40
N THR A 326 -23.72 8.76 -12.99
CA THR A 326 -22.82 9.82 -13.47
C THR A 326 -22.17 10.56 -12.30
N GLY A 327 -22.92 10.90 -11.24
CA GLY A 327 -22.41 11.57 -10.04
C GLY A 327 -21.35 10.73 -9.34
N GLY A 328 -21.63 9.45 -9.11
CA GLY A 328 -20.68 8.50 -8.52
C GLY A 328 -19.38 8.41 -9.33
N ASN A 329 -19.48 8.14 -10.63
CA ASN A 329 -18.32 8.01 -11.51
C ASN A 329 -17.44 9.28 -11.56
N VAL A 330 -18.05 10.45 -11.69
CA VAL A 330 -17.30 11.72 -11.72
C VAL A 330 -16.59 11.96 -10.39
N GLY A 331 -17.26 11.71 -9.28
CA GLY A 331 -16.64 11.85 -7.96
C GLY A 331 -15.49 10.92 -7.74
N THR A 332 -15.63 9.64 -8.08
CA THR A 332 -14.56 8.65 -7.97
C THR A 332 -13.35 9.00 -8.84
N GLN A 333 -13.58 9.44 -10.10
CA GLN A 333 -12.48 9.87 -10.98
C GLN A 333 -11.72 11.08 -10.43
N SER A 334 -12.45 12.09 -9.92
CA SER A 334 -11.82 13.27 -9.31
C SER A 334 -11.06 12.93 -8.03
N SER A 335 -11.60 12.03 -7.21
CA SER A 335 -10.96 11.54 -5.98
C SER A 335 -9.67 10.77 -6.29
N ALA A 336 -9.73 9.82 -7.24
CA ALA A 336 -8.58 9.01 -7.61
C ALA A 336 -7.39 9.85 -8.11
N ILE A 337 -7.63 10.93 -8.88
CA ILE A 337 -6.58 11.85 -9.33
C ILE A 337 -5.91 12.54 -8.14
N VAL A 338 -6.70 12.93 -7.14
CA VAL A 338 -6.16 13.62 -5.94
C VAL A 338 -5.39 12.66 -5.07
N VAL A 339 -5.92 11.46 -4.78
CA VAL A 339 -5.25 10.43 -3.98
C VAL A 339 -3.93 10.05 -4.62
N GLN A 340 -3.92 9.74 -5.92
CA GLN A 340 -2.68 9.48 -6.65
C GLN A 340 -1.70 10.65 -6.60
N GLY A 341 -2.20 11.90 -6.66
CA GLY A 341 -1.36 13.09 -6.58
C GLY A 341 -0.75 13.31 -5.20
N LEU A 342 -1.45 12.92 -4.13
CA LEU A 342 -0.95 12.96 -2.75
C LEU A 342 0.10 11.84 -2.54
N ALA A 343 -0.22 10.61 -2.90
CA ALA A 343 0.68 9.46 -2.78
C ALA A 343 2.03 9.68 -3.51
N ASN A 344 2.00 10.21 -4.73
CA ASN A 344 3.22 10.49 -5.51
C ASN A 344 3.90 11.82 -5.15
N GLY A 345 3.48 12.52 -4.10
CA GLY A 345 4.04 13.83 -3.72
C GLY A 345 3.88 14.93 -4.77
N SER A 346 3.15 14.68 -5.87
CA SER A 346 2.95 15.68 -6.94
C SER A 346 1.94 16.77 -6.56
N LEU A 347 1.08 16.50 -5.58
CA LEU A 347 0.12 17.43 -5.01
C LEU A 347 0.52 17.84 -3.59
N GLU A 348 1.31 18.91 -3.49
CA GLU A 348 1.61 19.51 -2.19
C GLU A 348 0.36 20.20 -1.60
N MET A 349 0.13 20.05 -0.28
CA MET A 349 -0.96 20.71 0.44
C MET A 349 -0.98 22.24 0.28
N SER A 350 0.19 22.86 0.09
CA SER A 350 0.33 24.29 -0.20
C SER A 350 -0.35 24.69 -1.52
N ARG A 351 -0.51 23.77 -2.45
CA ARG A 351 -1.09 23.97 -3.79
C ARG A 351 -2.50 23.41 -3.95
N ALA A 352 -3.06 22.78 -2.91
CA ALA A 352 -4.39 22.17 -2.95
C ALA A 352 -5.51 23.11 -3.43
N GLY A 353 -5.49 24.36 -3.00
CA GLY A 353 -6.46 25.37 -3.46
C GLY A 353 -6.40 25.65 -4.97
N ARG A 354 -5.20 25.63 -5.56
CA ARG A 354 -5.03 25.79 -7.02
C ARG A 354 -5.53 24.57 -7.77
N HIS A 355 -5.31 23.39 -7.22
CA HIS A 355 -5.82 22.14 -7.78
C HIS A 355 -7.35 22.15 -7.81
N LEU A 356 -8.01 22.49 -6.71
CA LEU A 356 -9.48 22.61 -6.65
C LEU A 356 -10.04 23.62 -7.66
N LEU A 357 -9.38 24.76 -7.86
CA LEU A 357 -9.79 25.71 -8.90
C LEU A 357 -9.65 25.15 -10.32
N LYS A 358 -8.61 24.37 -10.59
CA LYS A 358 -8.45 23.67 -11.87
C LYS A 358 -9.54 22.63 -12.05
N GLU A 359 -9.85 21.89 -11.01
CA GLU A 359 -10.91 20.86 -11.02
C GLU A 359 -12.29 21.47 -11.33
N VAL A 360 -12.62 22.60 -10.74
CA VAL A 360 -13.84 23.35 -11.11
C VAL A 360 -13.91 23.64 -12.61
N GLY A 361 -12.80 24.03 -13.23
CA GLY A 361 -12.72 24.24 -14.67
C GLY A 361 -12.98 22.97 -15.48
N VAL A 362 -12.38 21.85 -15.06
CA VAL A 362 -12.63 20.51 -15.66
C VAL A 362 -14.08 20.10 -15.49
N ALA A 363 -14.63 20.28 -14.29
CA ALA A 363 -16.02 19.95 -13.96
C ALA A 363 -17.02 20.72 -14.82
N ILE A 364 -16.81 22.03 -15.01
CA ILE A 364 -17.67 22.85 -15.88
C ILE A 364 -17.67 22.33 -17.31
N LEU A 365 -16.49 22.02 -17.85
CA LEU A 365 -16.38 21.52 -19.22
C LEU A 365 -17.07 20.15 -19.39
N ASN A 366 -16.82 19.22 -18.47
CA ASN A 366 -17.45 17.89 -18.46
C ASN A 366 -18.98 18.02 -18.30
N ALA A 367 -19.43 18.86 -17.37
CA ALA A 367 -20.85 19.11 -17.15
C ALA A 367 -21.54 19.67 -18.40
N LEU A 368 -20.93 20.64 -19.08
CA LEU A 368 -21.46 21.20 -20.33
C LEU A 368 -21.57 20.13 -21.43
N ILE A 369 -20.52 19.34 -21.64
CA ILE A 369 -20.50 18.33 -22.70
C ILE A 369 -21.54 17.26 -22.44
N ILE A 370 -21.55 16.68 -21.23
CA ILE A 370 -22.44 15.56 -20.90
C ILE A 370 -23.88 16.03 -20.86
N SER A 371 -24.17 17.19 -20.24
CA SER A 371 -25.52 17.74 -20.20
C SER A 371 -26.02 18.12 -21.59
N ALA A 372 -25.17 18.63 -22.49
CA ALA A 372 -25.57 18.90 -23.87
C ALA A 372 -25.95 17.60 -24.63
N ILE A 373 -25.17 16.52 -24.43
CA ILE A 373 -25.51 15.21 -25.04
C ILE A 373 -26.87 14.72 -24.57
N VAL A 374 -27.13 14.79 -23.25
CA VAL A 374 -28.41 14.35 -22.67
C VAL A 374 -29.56 15.26 -23.11
N PHE A 375 -29.32 16.57 -23.23
CA PHE A 375 -30.31 17.50 -23.77
C PHE A 375 -30.69 17.14 -25.21
N ILE A 376 -29.71 16.92 -26.10
CA ILE A 376 -29.94 16.52 -27.49
C ILE A 376 -30.69 15.18 -27.55
N TYR A 377 -30.27 14.20 -26.71
CA TYR A 377 -30.96 12.91 -26.63
C TYR A 377 -32.46 13.08 -26.29
N ASN A 378 -32.76 13.86 -25.27
CA ASN A 378 -34.14 14.12 -24.85
C ASN A 378 -34.99 14.92 -25.89
N CYS A 379 -34.32 15.76 -26.70
CA CYS A 379 -35.00 16.44 -27.81
C CYS A 379 -35.36 15.45 -28.93
N ILE A 380 -34.60 14.40 -29.16
CA ILE A 380 -34.83 13.38 -30.18
C ILE A 380 -35.81 12.30 -29.68
N PHE A 381 -35.62 11.92 -28.41
CA PHE A 381 -36.39 10.87 -27.73
C PHE A 381 -37.10 11.43 -26.48
N PRO A 382 -38.21 12.11 -26.61
CA PRO A 382 -38.94 12.71 -25.49
C PRO A 382 -39.34 11.63 -24.45
N ALA A 383 -39.14 11.92 -23.17
CA ALA A 383 -39.46 11.00 -22.08
C ALA A 383 -40.96 10.93 -21.71
N ASP A 384 -41.73 11.88 -22.19
CA ASP A 384 -43.19 11.97 -21.98
C ASP A 384 -43.94 12.23 -23.30
N ASP A 385 -45.16 11.73 -23.42
CA ASP A 385 -46.01 11.98 -24.60
C ASP A 385 -46.56 13.42 -24.64
N ASP A 386 -46.69 14.06 -23.49
CA ASP A 386 -47.08 15.45 -23.35
C ASP A 386 -45.89 16.37 -23.58
N ILE A 387 -45.96 17.23 -24.59
CA ILE A 387 -44.87 18.13 -25.00
C ILE A 387 -44.45 19.04 -23.86
N ALA A 388 -45.36 19.56 -23.05
CA ALA A 388 -45.01 20.44 -21.93
C ALA A 388 -44.25 19.67 -20.83
N LYS A 389 -44.69 18.45 -20.51
CA LYS A 389 -44.01 17.57 -19.56
C LYS A 389 -42.64 17.14 -20.09
N ALA A 390 -42.56 16.73 -21.34
CA ALA A 390 -41.30 16.36 -22.00
C ALA A 390 -40.26 17.49 -21.97
N GLN A 391 -40.67 18.74 -22.23
CA GLN A 391 -39.79 19.90 -22.17
C GLN A 391 -39.29 20.15 -20.75
N ILE A 392 -40.13 20.06 -19.73
CA ILE A 392 -39.74 20.27 -18.34
C ILE A 392 -38.86 19.15 -17.88
N THR A 393 -39.15 17.89 -18.16
CA THR A 393 -38.27 16.74 -17.87
C THR A 393 -36.90 16.92 -18.51
N THR A 394 -36.84 17.35 -19.79
CA THR A 394 -35.57 17.62 -20.47
C THR A 394 -34.75 18.67 -19.76
N VAL A 395 -35.36 19.82 -19.42
CA VAL A 395 -34.63 20.90 -18.70
C VAL A 395 -34.24 20.47 -17.30
N ALA A 396 -35.14 19.78 -16.58
CA ALA A 396 -34.86 19.29 -15.22
C ALA A 396 -33.69 18.32 -15.19
N VAL A 397 -33.69 17.31 -16.06
CA VAL A 397 -32.63 16.32 -16.17
C VAL A 397 -31.29 16.98 -16.52
N THR A 398 -31.30 17.85 -17.56
CA THR A 398 -30.09 18.53 -18.04
C THR A 398 -29.50 19.45 -16.99
N ALA A 399 -30.31 20.29 -16.33
CA ALA A 399 -29.85 21.20 -15.29
C ALA A 399 -29.34 20.46 -14.04
N SER A 400 -30.07 19.40 -13.65
CA SER A 400 -29.67 18.57 -12.51
C SER A 400 -28.36 17.86 -12.79
N LEU A 401 -28.21 17.26 -13.96
CA LEU A 401 -26.98 16.57 -14.35
C LEU A 401 -25.78 17.52 -14.36
N PHE A 402 -25.95 18.74 -14.86
CA PHE A 402 -24.92 19.78 -14.80
C PHE A 402 -24.51 20.08 -13.35
N CYS A 403 -25.46 20.31 -12.46
CA CYS A 403 -25.20 20.60 -11.05
C CYS A 403 -24.57 19.41 -10.32
N VAL A 404 -25.04 18.19 -10.60
CA VAL A 404 -24.51 16.96 -9.99
C VAL A 404 -23.05 16.72 -10.39
N ILE A 405 -22.71 16.88 -11.67
CA ILE A 405 -21.32 16.74 -12.13
C ILE A 405 -20.42 17.77 -11.46
N LEU A 406 -20.84 19.04 -11.38
CA LEU A 406 -20.08 20.07 -10.66
C LEU A 406 -19.85 19.72 -9.19
N PHE A 407 -20.92 19.33 -8.50
CA PHE A 407 -20.82 18.98 -7.09
C PHE A 407 -19.91 17.76 -6.90
N ALA A 408 -20.15 16.68 -7.66
CA ALA A 408 -19.44 15.42 -7.53
C ALA A 408 -17.92 15.58 -7.78
N SER A 409 -17.54 16.35 -8.79
CA SER A 409 -16.13 16.61 -9.10
C SER A 409 -15.44 17.39 -7.98
N VAL A 410 -16.06 18.48 -7.52
CA VAL A 410 -15.50 19.29 -6.43
C VAL A 410 -15.45 18.52 -5.12
N PHE A 411 -16.50 17.79 -4.77
CA PHE A 411 -16.58 16.98 -3.58
C PHE A 411 -15.55 15.84 -3.61
N GLY A 412 -15.49 15.12 -4.74
CA GLY A 412 -14.52 14.03 -4.93
C GLY A 412 -13.08 14.48 -4.75
N SER A 413 -12.72 15.68 -5.23
CA SER A 413 -11.38 16.24 -5.02
C SER A 413 -11.17 16.83 -3.63
N PHE A 414 -12.20 17.37 -3.02
CA PHE A 414 -12.09 18.03 -1.71
C PHE A 414 -11.89 17.03 -0.56
N VAL A 415 -12.60 15.90 -0.60
CA VAL A 415 -12.59 14.93 0.51
C VAL A 415 -11.21 14.34 0.77
N PRO A 416 -10.46 13.81 -0.23
CA PRO A 416 -9.11 13.30 0.02
C PRO A 416 -8.18 14.36 0.60
N ILE A 417 -8.22 15.60 0.08
CA ILE A 417 -7.42 16.72 0.60
C ILE A 417 -7.76 17.01 2.07
N LEU A 418 -9.04 16.88 2.45
CA LEU A 418 -9.47 17.08 3.83
C LEU A 418 -8.97 15.95 4.74
N LEU A 419 -9.05 14.70 4.29
CA LEU A 419 -8.59 13.52 5.05
C LEU A 419 -7.08 13.58 5.28
N GLU A 420 -6.30 13.87 4.26
CA GLU A 420 -4.85 14.11 4.38
C GLU A 420 -4.53 15.18 5.42
N LYS A 421 -5.26 16.30 5.41
CA LYS A 421 -5.06 17.38 6.38
C LYS A 421 -5.32 16.97 7.83
N ILE A 422 -6.23 16.05 8.07
CA ILE A 422 -6.55 15.53 9.41
C ILE A 422 -5.79 14.23 9.71
N LYS A 423 -4.84 13.86 8.85
CA LYS A 423 -4.00 12.66 8.98
C LYS A 423 -4.82 11.35 8.99
N ILE A 424 -5.80 11.27 8.14
CA ILE A 424 -6.55 10.04 7.82
C ILE A 424 -6.20 9.68 6.38
N ASP A 425 -5.98 8.40 6.11
CA ASP A 425 -5.64 7.91 4.79
C ASP A 425 -6.64 8.40 3.72
N PRO A 426 -6.19 9.16 2.73
CA PRO A 426 -7.04 9.68 1.66
C PRO A 426 -7.58 8.60 0.72
N ALA A 427 -7.00 7.39 0.67
CA ALA A 427 -7.48 6.28 -0.15
C ALA A 427 -8.90 5.85 0.24
N ILE A 428 -9.27 5.97 1.52
CA ILE A 428 -10.63 5.72 2.03
C ILE A 428 -11.69 6.59 1.33
N ALA A 429 -11.31 7.78 0.84
CA ALA A 429 -12.21 8.70 0.15
C ALA A 429 -12.51 8.32 -1.30
N THR A 430 -11.84 7.32 -1.86
CA THR A 430 -12.14 6.81 -3.20
C THR A 430 -13.33 5.83 -3.14
N GLY A 431 -13.65 5.13 -4.16
CA GLY A 431 -14.61 4.03 -4.13
C GLY A 431 -16.00 4.31 -3.50
N PRO A 432 -16.47 3.42 -2.63
CA PRO A 432 -17.87 3.42 -2.18
C PRO A 432 -18.30 4.66 -1.39
N PHE A 433 -17.41 5.26 -0.61
CA PHE A 433 -17.74 6.43 0.21
C PHE A 433 -18.15 7.63 -0.67
N VAL A 434 -17.32 7.97 -1.66
CA VAL A 434 -17.59 9.09 -2.57
C VAL A 434 -18.77 8.76 -3.48
N THR A 435 -18.86 7.52 -3.96
CA THR A 435 -19.98 7.09 -4.82
C THR A 435 -21.32 7.22 -4.09
N VAL A 436 -21.46 6.63 -2.90
CA VAL A 436 -22.71 6.66 -2.11
C VAL A 436 -23.08 8.09 -1.73
N THR A 437 -22.12 8.90 -1.32
CA THR A 437 -22.38 10.31 -0.98
C THR A 437 -22.86 11.11 -2.18
N ASN A 438 -22.20 10.95 -3.33
CA ASN A 438 -22.60 11.62 -4.57
C ASN A 438 -23.97 11.15 -5.09
N ASP A 439 -24.30 9.88 -4.92
CA ASP A 439 -25.61 9.36 -5.28
C ASP A 439 -26.73 10.00 -4.43
N ILE A 440 -26.51 10.11 -3.10
CA ILE A 440 -27.47 10.74 -2.19
C ILE A 440 -27.65 12.23 -2.53
N VAL A 441 -26.53 12.98 -2.61
CA VAL A 441 -26.58 14.42 -2.89
C VAL A 441 -27.07 14.67 -4.32
N GLY A 442 -26.65 13.86 -5.28
CA GLY A 442 -27.12 13.91 -6.65
C GLY A 442 -28.65 13.75 -6.75
N MET A 443 -29.22 12.80 -5.98
CA MET A 443 -30.65 12.61 -5.91
C MET A 443 -31.36 13.80 -5.27
N ILE A 444 -30.82 14.36 -4.19
CA ILE A 444 -31.36 15.59 -3.57
C ILE A 444 -31.38 16.74 -4.57
N ILE A 445 -30.27 16.99 -5.29
CA ILE A 445 -30.18 18.03 -6.31
C ILE A 445 -31.19 17.79 -7.41
N TYR A 446 -31.35 16.54 -7.88
CA TYR A 446 -32.28 16.18 -8.93
C TYR A 446 -33.72 16.45 -8.52
N MET A 447 -34.11 16.01 -7.33
CA MET A 447 -35.47 16.22 -6.80
C MET A 447 -35.75 17.71 -6.55
N ALA A 448 -34.79 18.45 -6.00
CA ALA A 448 -34.93 19.88 -5.70
C ALA A 448 -35.13 20.73 -6.96
N ILE A 449 -34.26 20.52 -7.98
CA ILE A 449 -34.35 21.25 -9.27
C ILE A 449 -35.67 20.91 -9.98
N SER A 450 -36.07 19.64 -9.97
CA SER A 450 -37.28 19.18 -10.62
C SER A 450 -38.55 19.72 -9.93
N THR A 451 -38.57 19.73 -8.61
CA THR A 451 -39.67 20.33 -7.82
C THR A 451 -39.76 21.83 -8.09
N TRP A 452 -38.63 22.53 -8.17
CA TRP A 452 -38.65 23.96 -8.50
C TRP A 452 -39.18 24.24 -9.91
N LEU A 453 -38.82 23.42 -10.90
CA LEU A 453 -39.25 23.58 -12.30
C LEU A 453 -40.73 23.24 -12.51
N ILE A 454 -41.32 22.33 -11.73
CA ILE A 454 -42.76 22.04 -11.78
C ILE A 454 -43.60 23.29 -11.50
N GLY A 455 -43.11 24.20 -10.65
CA GLY A 455 -43.78 25.46 -10.39
C GLY A 455 -44.01 26.36 -11.63
N PHE A 456 -43.35 26.05 -12.73
CA PHE A 456 -43.50 26.73 -14.03
C PHE A 456 -44.45 25.99 -14.99
N LEU A 457 -44.95 24.78 -14.60
CA LEU A 457 -46.06 24.16 -15.38
C LEU A 457 -47.28 25.06 -15.30
N PRO A 458 -47.89 25.43 -16.42
CA PRO A 458 -49.20 26.08 -16.39
C PRO A 458 -50.15 25.14 -15.65
N THR A 459 -50.75 25.63 -14.59
CA THR A 459 -51.80 24.94 -13.85
C THR A 459 -52.91 24.56 -14.84
N VAL A 460 -52.83 23.33 -15.37
CA VAL A 460 -53.97 22.76 -16.10
C VAL A 460 -54.93 22.27 -15.01
N MET A 461 -55.86 23.12 -14.65
CA MET A 461 -57.06 22.73 -13.95
C MET A 461 -57.96 21.98 -14.88
#